data_208b014bbaf8f4c8bc8d490bbddd2e7d
#
_entry.id   208b014bbaf8f4c8bc8d490bbddd2e7d
#
_cell.length_a   1.000
_cell.length_b   1.000
_cell.length_c   1.000
_cell.angle_alpha   90.00
_cell.angle_beta   90.00
_cell.angle_gamma   90.00
#
_symmetry.space_group_name_H-M   'P 1'
#
loop_
_entity.id
_entity.type
_entity.pdbx_description
1 polymer ?
#
loop_
_entity_poly.entity_id
_entity_poly.type
_entity_poly.pdbx_seq_one_letter_code
_entity_poly.pdbx_strand_id
1 'polypeptide(L)'
;ILVRSVSGEMINFVGKKELFSPLTSWFFRGMGGAPIDRSGNTGSVDSMVAVFEAHEKFRIALAPEGTREKVTKLRTGFYHIAKKAKVPIVPVSFDYANKRVKVHPIFYPTTDEKKDFKFFEGLFKGVKGYSPEKSF
;
A
#
# COMPACT_ATOMS: atom_id res chain seq x y z
N ILE A 1 -11.66 -0.29 -1.56
CA ILE A 1 -12.83 -0.47 -2.46
C ILE A 1 -12.63 0.32 -3.75
N LEU A 2 -12.39 1.64 -3.72
CA LEU A 2 -12.26 2.48 -4.93
C LEU A 2 -11.18 1.99 -5.93
N VAL A 3 -9.97 1.67 -5.47
CA VAL A 3 -8.90 1.20 -6.36
C VAL A 3 -9.30 -0.10 -7.05
N ARG A 4 -9.93 -1.02 -6.34
CA ARG A 4 -10.45 -2.27 -6.89
C ARG A 4 -11.51 -2.03 -7.98
N SER A 5 -12.42 -1.08 -7.75
CA SER A 5 -13.47 -0.74 -8.71
C SER A 5 -12.92 -0.11 -9.99
N VAL A 6 -11.84 0.66 -9.88
CA VAL A 6 -11.22 1.35 -11.03
C VAL A 6 -10.29 0.41 -11.82
N SER A 7 -9.53 -0.46 -11.14
CA SER A 7 -8.56 -1.34 -11.80
C SER A 7 -9.19 -2.62 -12.36
N GLY A 8 -10.37 -3.01 -11.89
CA GLY A 8 -10.96 -4.33 -12.19
C GLY A 8 -10.20 -5.50 -11.58
N GLU A 9 -9.14 -5.23 -10.82
CA GLU A 9 -8.22 -6.21 -10.27
C GLU A 9 -8.51 -6.48 -8.79
N MET A 10 -8.30 -7.70 -8.35
CA MET A 10 -8.43 -8.03 -6.94
C MET A 10 -7.30 -7.37 -6.13
N ILE A 11 -7.67 -6.46 -5.24
CA ILE A 11 -6.76 -5.88 -4.26
C ILE A 11 -6.93 -6.67 -2.96
N ASN A 12 -5.86 -7.29 -2.54
CA ASN A 12 -5.78 -8.02 -1.28
C ASN A 12 -5.68 -7.05 -0.09
N PHE A 13 -5.98 -7.53 1.10
CA PHE A 13 -5.76 -6.79 2.32
C PHE A 13 -5.01 -7.66 3.34
N VAL A 14 -4.36 -7.02 4.27
CA VAL A 14 -3.72 -7.72 5.40
C VAL A 14 -4.43 -7.36 6.69
N GLY A 15 -4.65 -8.35 7.51
CA GLY A 15 -5.27 -8.21 8.81
C GLY A 15 -4.41 -8.83 9.91
N LYS A 16 -4.66 -8.45 11.15
CA LYS A 16 -4.02 -9.08 12.29
C LYS A 16 -4.31 -10.58 12.28
N LYS A 17 -3.34 -11.40 12.67
CA LYS A 17 -3.44 -12.86 12.71
C LYS A 17 -4.66 -13.35 13.50
N GLU A 18 -5.03 -12.63 14.54
CA GLU A 18 -6.17 -12.95 15.41
C GLU A 18 -7.52 -12.88 14.66
N LEU A 19 -7.63 -12.12 13.56
CA LEU A 19 -8.82 -12.07 12.72
C LEU A 19 -9.01 -13.35 11.90
N PHE A 20 -7.95 -14.14 11.72
CA PHE A 20 -7.94 -15.37 10.95
C PHE A 20 -8.04 -16.58 11.88
N SER A 21 -8.99 -16.57 12.80
CA SER A 21 -9.32 -17.73 13.65
C SER A 21 -9.85 -18.89 12.81
N PRO A 22 -9.88 -20.15 13.32
CA PRO A 22 -10.43 -21.28 12.58
C PRO A 22 -11.84 -21.05 12.04
N LEU A 23 -12.66 -20.27 12.76
CA LEU A 23 -14.05 -19.96 12.37
C LEU A 23 -14.16 -18.90 11.28
N THR A 24 -13.23 -17.95 11.19
CA THR A 24 -13.32 -16.78 10.31
C THR A 24 -12.29 -16.80 9.18
N SER A 25 -11.27 -17.65 9.27
CA SER A 25 -10.15 -17.70 8.32
C SER A 25 -10.59 -17.92 6.88
N TRP A 26 -11.53 -18.83 6.65
CA TRP A 26 -12.05 -19.16 5.32
C TRP A 26 -12.72 -17.94 4.66
N PHE A 27 -13.49 -17.17 5.45
CA PHE A 27 -14.18 -15.97 4.98
C PHE A 27 -13.20 -14.87 4.59
N PHE A 28 -12.26 -14.51 5.49
CA PHE A 28 -11.28 -13.46 5.21
C PHE A 28 -10.32 -13.83 4.08
N ARG A 29 -9.88 -15.08 4.00
CA ARG A 29 -9.06 -15.58 2.88
C ARG A 29 -9.83 -15.55 1.56
N GLY A 30 -11.10 -15.95 1.54
CA GLY A 30 -11.97 -15.88 0.37
C GLY A 30 -12.16 -14.44 -0.15
N MET A 31 -12.12 -13.44 0.74
CA MET A 31 -12.14 -12.02 0.36
C MET A 31 -10.77 -11.47 -0.05
N GLY A 32 -9.72 -12.29 -0.10
CA GLY A 32 -8.37 -11.86 -0.46
C GLY A 32 -7.56 -11.33 0.74
N GLY A 33 -7.94 -11.68 1.96
CA GLY A 33 -7.22 -11.32 3.18
C GLY A 33 -6.04 -12.24 3.45
N ALA A 34 -4.92 -11.67 3.87
CA ALA A 34 -3.76 -12.40 4.36
C ALA A 34 -3.46 -12.03 5.83
N PRO A 35 -3.23 -13.01 6.70
CA PRO A 35 -2.84 -12.73 8.08
C PRO A 35 -1.41 -12.17 8.13
N ILE A 36 -1.21 -11.16 8.96
CA ILE A 36 0.12 -10.62 9.25
C ILE A 36 0.36 -10.70 10.75
N ASP A 37 1.50 -11.26 11.12
CA ASP A 37 1.96 -11.25 12.50
C ASP A 37 2.78 -9.98 12.75
N ARG A 38 2.31 -9.14 13.65
CA ARG A 38 2.97 -7.91 14.08
C ARG A 38 3.56 -8.02 15.50
N SER A 39 3.37 -9.14 16.14
CA SER A 39 3.78 -9.38 17.54
C SER A 39 5.18 -9.97 17.67
N GLY A 40 5.75 -10.45 16.57
CA GLY A 40 7.09 -11.06 16.56
C GLY A 40 8.22 -10.05 16.44
N ASN A 41 9.45 -10.50 16.71
CA ASN A 41 10.70 -9.77 16.47
C ASN A 41 10.96 -9.44 14.99
N THR A 42 10.12 -9.95 14.10
CA THR A 42 10.17 -9.70 12.67
C THR A 42 9.49 -8.38 12.38
N GLY A 43 10.21 -7.42 11.83
CA GLY A 43 9.66 -6.11 11.47
C GLY A 43 8.45 -6.21 10.55
N SER A 44 7.56 -5.22 10.59
CA SER A 44 6.34 -5.19 9.75
C SER A 44 6.62 -5.30 8.25
N VAL A 45 7.80 -4.85 7.81
CA VAL A 45 8.27 -4.98 6.43
C VAL A 45 8.53 -6.44 6.07
N ASP A 46 9.27 -7.18 6.91
CA ASP A 46 9.62 -8.56 6.64
C ASP A 46 8.39 -9.49 6.69
N SER A 47 7.48 -9.24 7.62
CA SER A 47 6.19 -9.95 7.65
C SER A 47 5.37 -9.74 6.37
N MET A 48 5.43 -8.55 5.78
CA MET A 48 4.75 -8.27 4.52
C MET A 48 5.46 -8.92 3.33
N VAL A 49 6.79 -8.93 3.30
CA VAL A 49 7.58 -9.62 2.27
C VAL A 49 7.23 -11.10 2.26
N ALA A 50 7.18 -11.74 3.42
CA ALA A 50 6.77 -13.15 3.53
C ALA A 50 5.36 -13.43 2.96
N VAL A 51 4.43 -12.47 3.09
CA VAL A 51 3.10 -12.59 2.46
C VAL A 51 3.21 -12.56 0.93
N PHE A 52 4.04 -11.68 0.36
CA PHE A 52 4.26 -11.66 -1.09
C PHE A 52 4.91 -12.95 -1.59
N GLU A 53 5.89 -13.48 -0.88
CA GLU A 53 6.57 -14.73 -1.23
C GLU A 53 5.66 -15.97 -1.14
N ALA A 54 4.69 -15.94 -0.24
CA ALA A 54 3.72 -17.03 -0.06
C ALA A 54 2.60 -17.05 -1.12
N HIS A 55 2.48 -16.04 -1.95
CA HIS A 55 1.37 -15.90 -2.92
C HIS A 55 1.90 -15.55 -4.31
N GLU A 56 1.60 -16.35 -5.30
CA GLU A 56 1.99 -16.10 -6.69
C GLU A 56 1.36 -14.81 -7.26
N LYS A 57 0.13 -14.49 -6.86
CA LYS A 57 -0.59 -13.28 -7.26
C LYS A 57 -1.10 -12.55 -6.03
N PHE A 58 -0.41 -11.51 -5.63
CA PHE A 58 -0.79 -10.71 -4.47
C PHE A 58 -0.62 -9.22 -4.76
N ARG A 59 -1.66 -8.44 -4.52
CA ARG A 59 -1.66 -6.98 -4.68
C ARG A 59 -2.24 -6.34 -3.43
N ILE A 60 -1.54 -5.40 -2.86
CA ILE A 60 -1.99 -4.68 -1.67
C ILE A 60 -2.01 -3.17 -1.93
N ALA A 61 -3.03 -2.49 -1.43
CA ALA A 61 -3.05 -1.03 -1.39
C ALA A 61 -2.59 -0.54 -0.02
N LEU A 62 -1.63 0.36 -0.02
CA LEU A 62 -1.09 1.00 1.18
C LEU A 62 -1.18 2.52 1.02
N ALA A 63 -1.57 3.21 2.09
CA ALA A 63 -1.49 4.66 2.16
C ALA A 63 -0.08 5.05 2.61
N PRO A 64 0.71 5.75 1.77
CA PRO A 64 2.10 6.08 2.10
C PRO A 64 2.23 7.10 3.22
N GLU A 65 1.16 7.81 3.54
CA GLU A 65 1.10 8.73 4.68
C GLU A 65 1.08 7.97 6.01
N GLY A 66 0.50 6.78 6.06
CA GLY A 66 0.40 5.93 7.24
C GLY A 66 -0.45 6.50 8.37
N THR A 67 -1.15 7.60 8.14
CA THR A 67 -2.02 8.29 9.10
C THR A 67 -3.12 9.08 8.35
N ARG A 68 -4.12 9.55 9.09
CA ARG A 68 -5.16 10.48 8.59
C ARG A 68 -4.83 11.96 8.88
N GLU A 69 -3.74 12.22 9.57
CA GLU A 69 -3.23 13.56 9.84
C GLU A 69 -2.28 14.02 8.72
N LYS A 70 -2.12 15.33 8.58
CA LYS A 70 -1.19 15.90 7.61
C LYS A 70 0.23 15.44 7.88
N VAL A 71 0.90 15.00 6.85
CA VAL A 71 2.31 14.60 6.92
C VAL A 71 3.14 15.43 5.95
N THR A 72 4.37 15.69 6.33
CA THR A 72 5.35 16.40 5.49
C THR A 72 6.26 15.45 4.71
N LYS A 73 6.25 14.17 5.05
CA LYS A 73 7.05 13.13 4.40
C LYS A 73 6.27 11.82 4.31
N LEU A 74 6.44 11.10 3.23
CA LEU A 74 5.90 9.77 3.06
C LEU A 74 6.60 8.77 3.98
N ARG A 75 5.88 7.80 4.51
CA ARG A 75 6.44 6.67 5.24
C ARG A 75 7.21 5.77 4.28
N THR A 76 8.35 5.25 4.72
CA THR A 76 9.24 4.45 3.87
C THR A 76 8.85 2.98 3.75
N GLY A 77 7.92 2.52 4.58
CA GLY A 77 7.55 1.10 4.67
C GLY A 77 7.11 0.46 3.35
N PHE A 78 6.25 1.13 2.58
CA PHE A 78 5.79 0.61 1.29
C PHE A 78 6.94 0.41 0.29
N TYR A 79 7.91 1.32 0.30
CA TYR A 79 9.08 1.27 -0.57
C TYR A 79 9.99 0.08 -0.21
N HIS A 80 10.30 -0.10 1.08
CA HIS A 80 11.12 -1.21 1.53
C HIS A 80 10.47 -2.57 1.32
N ILE A 81 9.13 -2.66 1.48
CA ILE A 81 8.37 -3.86 1.13
C ILE A 81 8.56 -4.18 -0.35
N ALA A 82 8.29 -3.23 -1.24
CA ALA A 82 8.40 -3.43 -2.67
C ALA A 82 9.82 -3.81 -3.10
N LYS A 83 10.83 -3.13 -2.54
CA LYS A 83 12.25 -3.39 -2.84
C LYS A 83 12.69 -4.78 -2.40
N LYS A 84 12.34 -5.21 -1.18
CA LYS A 84 12.68 -6.54 -0.66
C LYS A 84 11.91 -7.66 -1.37
N ALA A 85 10.60 -7.48 -1.59
CA ALA A 85 9.78 -8.46 -2.29
C ALA A 85 9.99 -8.47 -3.81
N LYS A 86 10.81 -7.55 -4.35
CA LYS A 86 11.08 -7.38 -5.80
C LYS A 86 9.80 -7.20 -6.63
N VAL A 87 8.82 -6.48 -6.07
CA VAL A 87 7.55 -6.19 -6.73
C VAL A 87 7.46 -4.71 -7.11
N PRO A 88 6.73 -4.37 -8.17
CA PRO A 88 6.54 -2.98 -8.57
C PRO A 88 5.59 -2.24 -7.63
N ILE A 89 5.71 -0.91 -7.65
CA ILE A 89 4.80 0.04 -7.03
C ILE A 89 3.95 0.68 -8.13
N VAL A 90 2.63 0.69 -7.95
CA VAL A 90 1.71 1.44 -8.80
C VAL A 90 1.20 2.63 -8.00
N PRO A 91 1.71 3.85 -8.22
CA PRO A 91 1.22 5.02 -7.51
C PRO A 91 -0.20 5.36 -7.97
N VAL A 92 -1.08 5.67 -7.02
CA VAL A 92 -2.46 6.08 -7.30
C VAL A 92 -2.76 7.36 -6.52
N SER A 93 -3.18 8.40 -7.21
CA SER A 93 -3.60 9.65 -6.57
C SER A 93 -5.11 9.82 -6.63
N PHE A 94 -5.66 10.30 -5.51
CA PHE A 94 -7.08 10.61 -5.35
C PHE A 94 -7.25 12.13 -5.30
N ASP A 95 -7.57 12.73 -6.44
CA ASP A 95 -7.83 14.17 -6.53
C ASP A 95 -9.33 14.44 -6.30
N TYR A 96 -9.67 14.73 -5.07
CA TYR A 96 -11.05 15.01 -4.68
C TYR A 96 -11.55 16.35 -5.22
N ALA A 97 -10.69 17.34 -5.40
CA ALA A 97 -11.07 18.63 -5.95
C ALA A 97 -11.60 18.48 -7.38
N ASN A 98 -10.96 17.64 -8.18
CA ASN A 98 -11.33 17.38 -9.58
C ASN A 98 -12.13 16.08 -9.74
N LYS A 99 -12.48 15.37 -8.65
CA LYS A 99 -13.19 14.07 -8.64
C LYS A 99 -12.51 13.04 -9.55
N ARG A 100 -11.18 12.94 -9.48
CA ARG A 100 -10.38 12.06 -10.34
C ARG A 100 -9.56 11.08 -9.52
N VAL A 101 -9.50 9.85 -10.00
CA VAL A 101 -8.52 8.85 -9.57
C VAL A 101 -7.53 8.67 -10.71
N LYS A 102 -6.26 8.95 -10.45
CA LYS A 102 -5.20 8.80 -11.45
C LYS A 102 -4.28 7.65 -11.05
N VAL A 103 -4.22 6.65 -11.91
CA VAL A 103 -3.25 5.57 -11.83
C VAL A 103 -2.02 5.99 -12.61
N HIS A 104 -0.88 6.02 -11.96
CA HIS A 104 0.39 6.40 -12.56
C HIS A 104 1.12 5.18 -13.13
N PRO A 105 2.13 5.39 -13.98
CA PRO A 105 2.94 4.29 -14.50
C PRO A 105 3.58 3.45 -13.39
N ILE A 106 3.79 2.18 -13.70
CA ILE A 106 4.46 1.22 -12.81
C ILE A 106 5.88 1.73 -12.51
N PHE A 107 6.26 1.67 -11.24
CA PHE A 107 7.55 2.09 -10.74
C PHE A 107 8.28 0.93 -10.06
N TYR A 108 9.52 0.72 -10.39
CA TYR A 108 10.41 -0.25 -9.74
C TYR A 108 11.40 0.49 -8.84
N PRO A 109 11.48 0.16 -7.52
CA PRO A 109 12.47 0.75 -6.62
C PRO A 109 13.89 0.60 -7.15
N THR A 110 14.65 1.69 -7.12
CA THR A 110 16.04 1.72 -7.58
C THR A 110 17.04 1.56 -6.42
N THR A 111 18.32 1.76 -6.72
CA THR A 111 19.37 1.84 -5.70
C THR A 111 19.45 3.22 -5.04
N ASP A 112 18.92 4.26 -5.71
CA ASP A 112 18.89 5.65 -5.21
C ASP A 112 17.53 5.98 -4.57
N GLU A 113 17.39 5.60 -3.31
CA GLU A 113 16.19 5.83 -2.53
C GLU A 113 15.80 7.32 -2.45
N LYS A 114 16.77 8.23 -2.36
CA LYS A 114 16.49 9.67 -2.27
C LYS A 114 15.85 10.20 -3.55
N LYS A 115 16.32 9.74 -4.70
CA LYS A 115 15.77 10.09 -6.00
C LYS A 115 14.36 9.51 -6.17
N ASP A 116 14.16 8.28 -5.73
CA ASP A 116 12.88 7.59 -5.79
C ASP A 116 11.82 8.31 -4.94
N PHE A 117 12.18 8.73 -3.72
CA PHE A 117 11.25 9.49 -2.88
C PHE A 117 10.92 10.88 -3.44
N LYS A 118 11.89 11.59 -4.02
CA LYS A 118 11.61 12.86 -4.72
C LYS A 118 10.61 12.66 -5.88
N PHE A 119 10.72 11.55 -6.59
CA PHE A 119 9.76 11.21 -7.64
C PHE A 119 8.35 11.04 -7.08
N PHE A 120 8.17 10.25 -6.00
CA PHE A 120 6.85 10.07 -5.37
C PHE A 120 6.29 11.38 -4.81
N GLU A 121 7.09 12.17 -4.13
CA GLU A 121 6.69 13.49 -3.63
C GLU A 121 6.22 14.40 -4.78
N GLY A 122 6.93 14.38 -5.91
CA GLY A 122 6.53 15.10 -7.11
C GLY A 122 5.20 14.67 -7.71
N LEU A 123 4.88 13.36 -7.64
CA LEU A 123 3.61 12.83 -8.13
C LEU A 123 2.40 13.27 -7.29
N PHE A 124 2.58 13.40 -5.99
CA PHE A 124 1.49 13.71 -5.06
C PHE A 124 1.39 15.19 -4.72
N LYS A 125 2.42 15.98 -5.04
CA LYS A 125 2.43 17.43 -4.77
C LYS A 125 1.27 18.13 -5.47
N GLY A 126 0.46 18.82 -4.68
CA GLY A 126 -0.68 19.58 -5.18
C GLY A 126 -1.95 18.76 -5.43
N VAL A 127 -1.92 17.47 -5.23
CA VAL A 127 -3.14 16.63 -5.24
C VAL A 127 -3.95 16.91 -3.98
N LYS A 128 -5.19 17.37 -4.15
CA LYS A 128 -6.07 17.70 -3.02
C LYS A 128 -6.88 16.48 -2.61
N GLY A 129 -6.64 15.96 -1.41
CA GLY A 129 -7.41 14.90 -0.80
C GLY A 129 -8.82 15.35 -0.37
N TYR A 130 -9.56 14.46 0.28
CA TYR A 130 -10.90 14.73 0.82
C TYR A 130 -10.89 15.92 1.80
N SER A 131 -9.87 16.01 2.63
CA SER A 131 -9.60 17.14 3.53
C SER A 131 -8.37 17.88 3.01
N PRO A 132 -8.52 18.98 2.23
CA PRO A 132 -7.40 19.67 1.59
C PRO A 132 -6.34 20.17 2.58
N GLU A 133 -6.75 20.55 3.78
CA GLU A 133 -5.88 20.99 4.87
C GLU A 133 -4.96 19.86 5.40
N LYS A 134 -5.32 18.60 5.14
CA LYS A 134 -4.56 17.40 5.52
C LYS A 134 -3.85 16.75 4.33
N SER A 135 -3.93 17.34 3.14
CA SER A 135 -3.28 16.81 1.94
C SER A 135 -1.77 17.03 1.97
N PHE A 136 -1.04 16.13 1.28
CA PHE A 136 0.42 16.17 1.14
C PHE A 136 0.90 17.34 0.28
#